data_60c59784dde8f51b667a41c98034db0c
#
_entry.id   60c59784dde8f51b667a41c98034db0c
#
_cell.length_a   1.000
_cell.length_b   1.000
_cell.length_c   1.000
_cell.angle_alpha   90.00
_cell.angle_beta   90.00
_cell.angle_gamma   90.00
#
_symmetry.space_group_name_H-M   'P 1'
#
loop_
_entity.id
_entity.type
_entity.pdbx_description
1 polymer ?
#
loop_
_entity_poly.entity_id
_entity_poly.type
_entity_poly.pdbx_seq_one_letter_code
_entity_poly.pdbx_strand_id
1 'polypeptide(L)'
;RQMCIRDSSITEDEVHNALRAATQDISIIPMICGSAFKNKGVQFLLDAVCRYLPSPEDKDAIIGTKPNSEDEISRLPKVSEPFSALAFKIATDPYVGRLAFFRVYSGRLDAGSYVLNNRSDNRERISRIYQMHSNKQNAIDYIEAGDIGAAVGFKDIKTGDTLSSEKHPIVLESMVFPDPVIGVAVEPKTKADVDKLGMALGKLAEEDPTFQVKTDEASGQTVISGMGELHLDIIVDRLRREFKVEVNQGQPQVEYKESLTQSADHRETYKKQTGGRGKFADIVFTIEPGEKGKAGLEFVNLIKGGNIPREYIPSVEKGFKDSMKNGPLAGFEVDSMKVTLKDGSFHPVDSDSLSFELAAKLAFKTAAKAAKAVIMEPIMKLEVITPEENMGDIVGDLNRRRGQVNSMDDRAGAKVVKGEVPLSEMFGYVTSLRTLSSGRATSTMEFSHYAETPTNISETVISCLLYTSDAADEGLGVDL
;
A
#
# COMPACT_ATOMS: atom_id res chain seq x y z
N ARG A 1 -43.61 -29.36 11.21
CA ARG A 1 -42.45 -28.61 11.68
C ARG A 1 -42.70 -27.85 12.99
N GLN A 2 -43.88 -27.28 13.25
CA GLN A 2 -44.20 -26.62 14.52
C GLN A 2 -44.38 -27.59 15.72
N MET A 3 -44.72 -28.85 15.44
CA MET A 3 -44.90 -29.87 16.50
C MET A 3 -43.56 -30.35 17.11
N CYS A 4 -42.47 -30.39 16.33
CA CYS A 4 -41.17 -30.81 16.83
C CYS A 4 -40.50 -29.80 17.79
N ILE A 5 -40.91 -28.52 17.74
CA ILE A 5 -40.33 -27.46 18.59
C ILE A 5 -41.00 -27.45 20.00
N ARG A 6 -42.21 -27.95 20.12
CA ARG A 6 -42.94 -27.96 21.42
C ARG A 6 -42.51 -29.07 22.41
N ASP A 7 -41.93 -30.14 21.89
CA ASP A 7 -41.55 -31.31 22.70
C ASP A 7 -40.03 -31.45 22.88
N SER A 8 -39.23 -30.47 22.42
CA SER A 8 -37.80 -30.50 22.59
C SER A 8 -37.42 -30.01 23.99
N SER A 9 -36.63 -30.82 24.72
CA SER A 9 -36.03 -30.47 26.00
C SER A 9 -34.84 -29.48 25.86
N ILE A 10 -34.72 -28.79 24.73
CA ILE A 10 -33.61 -27.88 24.42
C ILE A 10 -33.78 -26.62 25.28
N THR A 11 -32.76 -26.30 26.03
CA THR A 11 -32.67 -25.13 26.88
C THR A 11 -32.25 -23.87 26.08
N GLU A 12 -32.55 -22.71 26.62
CA GLU A 12 -32.15 -21.42 26.04
C GLU A 12 -30.59 -21.36 25.89
N ASP A 13 -29.90 -21.86 26.91
CA ASP A 13 -28.41 -21.87 26.91
C ASP A 13 -27.85 -22.77 25.82
N GLU A 14 -28.44 -23.92 25.54
CA GLU A 14 -28.03 -24.80 24.44
C GLU A 14 -28.21 -24.11 23.08
N VAL A 15 -29.30 -23.35 22.90
CA VAL A 15 -29.51 -22.56 21.68
C VAL A 15 -28.46 -21.47 21.55
N HIS A 16 -28.18 -20.73 22.64
CA HIS A 16 -27.15 -19.69 22.62
C HIS A 16 -25.74 -20.25 22.34
N ASN A 17 -25.39 -21.37 22.92
CA ASN A 17 -24.10 -22.04 22.68
C ASN A 17 -23.96 -22.52 21.24
N ALA A 18 -25.01 -23.10 20.67
CA ALA A 18 -25.02 -23.51 19.26
C ALA A 18 -24.90 -22.30 18.31
N LEU A 19 -25.63 -21.22 18.60
CA LEU A 19 -25.52 -19.97 17.85
C LEU A 19 -24.13 -19.37 17.94
N ARG A 20 -23.51 -19.37 19.14
CA ARG A 20 -22.13 -18.90 19.31
C ARG A 20 -21.15 -19.70 18.46
N ALA A 21 -21.19 -21.03 18.55
CA ALA A 21 -20.32 -21.91 17.75
C ALA A 21 -20.48 -21.66 16.26
N ALA A 22 -21.71 -21.63 15.77
CA ALA A 22 -21.99 -21.39 14.34
C ALA A 22 -21.62 -19.95 13.89
N THR A 23 -21.66 -18.97 14.76
CA THR A 23 -21.22 -17.60 14.48
C THR A 23 -19.69 -17.52 14.43
N GLN A 24 -19.00 -18.21 15.32
CA GLN A 24 -17.53 -18.26 15.32
C GLN A 24 -16.95 -18.99 14.11
N ASP A 25 -17.65 -20.03 13.62
CA ASP A 25 -17.32 -20.73 12.37
C ASP A 25 -17.76 -19.98 11.10
N ILE A 26 -18.40 -18.82 11.25
CA ILE A 26 -18.95 -18.00 10.13
C ILE A 26 -19.99 -18.80 9.31
N SER A 27 -20.56 -19.87 9.84
CA SER A 27 -21.61 -20.65 9.16
C SER A 27 -22.99 -19.97 9.21
N ILE A 28 -23.19 -19.06 10.19
CA ILE A 28 -24.37 -18.19 10.29
C ILE A 28 -23.97 -16.78 10.71
N ILE A 29 -24.81 -15.82 10.36
CA ILE A 29 -24.70 -14.41 10.80
C ILE A 29 -25.97 -14.06 11.59
N PRO A 30 -25.88 -13.86 12.93
CA PRO A 30 -27.04 -13.42 13.72
C PRO A 30 -27.55 -12.04 13.27
N MET A 31 -28.83 -11.91 13.09
CA MET A 31 -29.48 -10.64 12.71
C MET A 31 -30.40 -10.17 13.85
N ILE A 32 -30.29 -8.92 14.24
CA ILE A 32 -31.06 -8.30 15.30
C ILE A 32 -31.71 -7.04 14.78
N CYS A 33 -33.00 -6.86 15.11
CA CYS A 33 -33.77 -5.68 14.75
C CYS A 33 -33.80 -4.69 15.91
N GLY A 34 -33.63 -3.40 15.60
CA GLY A 34 -33.70 -2.34 16.58
C GLY A 34 -33.92 -0.96 15.98
N SER A 35 -34.10 0.03 16.84
CA SER A 35 -34.15 1.43 16.45
C SER A 35 -33.28 2.25 17.40
N ALA A 36 -32.10 2.64 16.91
CA ALA A 36 -31.14 3.46 17.68
C ALA A 36 -31.77 4.79 18.11
N PHE A 37 -32.47 5.45 17.21
CA PHE A 37 -33.16 6.73 17.47
C PHE A 37 -34.18 6.62 18.62
N LYS A 38 -34.92 5.49 18.71
CA LYS A 38 -35.92 5.24 19.75
C LYS A 38 -35.34 4.50 20.96
N ASN A 39 -34.04 4.23 20.98
CA ASN A 39 -33.34 3.43 22.00
C ASN A 39 -34.02 2.08 22.27
N LYS A 40 -34.47 1.39 21.21
CA LYS A 40 -35.08 0.07 21.28
C LYS A 40 -34.17 -0.99 20.68
N GLY A 41 -33.99 -2.11 21.37
CA GLY A 41 -33.17 -3.24 20.94
C GLY A 41 -31.66 -3.05 21.07
N VAL A 42 -31.18 -1.91 21.61
CA VAL A 42 -29.75 -1.63 21.78
C VAL A 42 -29.13 -2.56 22.80
N GLN A 43 -29.80 -2.82 23.93
CA GLN A 43 -29.34 -3.75 24.97
C GLN A 43 -29.21 -5.18 24.41
N PHE A 44 -30.19 -5.64 23.64
CA PHE A 44 -30.13 -6.96 22.98
C PHE A 44 -28.96 -7.08 22.00
N LEU A 45 -28.62 -5.99 21.31
CA LEU A 45 -27.46 -5.96 20.44
C LEU A 45 -26.16 -6.10 21.25
N LEU A 46 -26.04 -5.37 22.36
CA LEU A 46 -24.87 -5.46 23.24
C LEU A 46 -24.73 -6.85 23.87
N ASP A 47 -25.85 -7.42 24.33
CA ASP A 47 -25.89 -8.79 24.86
C ASP A 47 -25.47 -9.82 23.78
N ALA A 48 -25.94 -9.64 22.56
CA ALA A 48 -25.58 -10.53 21.44
C ALA A 48 -24.09 -10.41 21.06
N VAL A 49 -23.51 -9.22 21.10
CA VAL A 49 -22.06 -9.02 20.92
C VAL A 49 -21.28 -9.83 21.96
N CYS A 50 -21.66 -9.72 23.24
CA CYS A 50 -21.00 -10.46 24.32
C CYS A 50 -21.21 -11.99 24.22
N ARG A 51 -22.40 -12.43 23.76
CA ARG A 51 -22.75 -13.85 23.70
C ARG A 51 -22.16 -14.57 22.50
N TYR A 52 -22.12 -13.94 21.30
CA TYR A 52 -21.85 -14.62 20.05
C TYR A 52 -20.49 -14.29 19.42
N LEU A 53 -19.94 -13.09 19.63
CA LEU A 53 -18.64 -12.77 19.09
C LEU A 53 -17.49 -13.44 19.87
N PRO A 54 -16.38 -13.81 19.22
CA PRO A 54 -15.24 -14.42 19.86
C PRO A 54 -14.54 -13.44 20.80
N SER A 55 -14.17 -13.90 21.97
CA SER A 55 -13.21 -13.21 22.84
C SER A 55 -11.77 -13.50 22.38
N PRO A 56 -10.76 -12.74 22.83
CA PRO A 56 -9.36 -13.08 22.58
C PRO A 56 -8.98 -14.50 23.02
N GLU A 57 -9.60 -15.00 24.09
CA GLU A 57 -9.35 -16.35 24.62
C GLU A 57 -9.96 -17.47 23.76
N ASP A 58 -10.96 -17.15 22.93
CA ASP A 58 -11.56 -18.12 21.99
C ASP A 58 -10.68 -18.33 20.74
N LYS A 59 -9.58 -17.58 20.60
CA LYS A 59 -8.67 -17.66 19.47
C LYS A 59 -7.42 -18.44 19.82
N ASP A 60 -6.90 -19.14 18.81
CA ASP A 60 -5.62 -19.83 18.89
C ASP A 60 -4.48 -18.84 19.18
N ALA A 61 -3.32 -19.39 19.56
CA ALA A 61 -2.12 -18.59 19.71
C ALA A 61 -1.81 -17.78 18.46
N ILE A 62 -1.43 -16.53 18.64
CA ILE A 62 -0.95 -15.71 17.53
C ILE A 62 0.43 -16.19 17.09
N ILE A 63 0.58 -16.37 15.80
CA ILE A 63 1.85 -16.74 15.16
C ILE A 63 2.52 -15.46 14.67
N GLY A 64 3.79 -15.35 14.93
CA GLY A 64 4.67 -14.32 14.40
C GLY A 64 6.06 -14.91 14.12
N THR A 65 6.97 -14.12 13.62
CA THR A 65 8.35 -14.56 13.32
C THR A 65 9.36 -13.85 14.23
N LYS A 66 10.54 -14.44 14.40
CA LYS A 66 11.67 -13.71 15.00
C LYS A 66 12.14 -12.60 14.06
N PRO A 67 12.55 -11.44 14.59
CA PRO A 67 13.20 -10.43 13.77
C PRO A 67 14.36 -11.01 12.96
N ASN A 68 14.40 -10.72 11.66
CA ASN A 68 15.44 -11.17 10.72
C ASN A 68 15.57 -12.70 10.56
N SER A 69 14.52 -13.46 10.87
CA SER A 69 14.46 -14.92 10.71
C SER A 69 13.05 -15.33 10.25
N GLU A 70 12.96 -16.47 9.56
CA GLU A 70 11.67 -17.10 9.22
C GLU A 70 11.18 -18.05 10.33
N ASP A 71 11.88 -18.12 11.47
CA ASP A 71 11.46 -18.95 12.60
C ASP A 71 10.15 -18.46 13.20
N GLU A 72 9.13 -19.28 13.16
CA GLU A 72 7.83 -19.00 13.77
C GLU A 72 7.89 -19.03 15.30
N ILE A 73 7.22 -18.08 15.92
CA ILE A 73 6.98 -18.01 17.36
C ILE A 73 5.48 -17.87 17.59
N SER A 74 4.94 -18.59 18.54
CA SER A 74 3.55 -18.43 18.96
C SER A 74 3.45 -17.68 20.29
N ARG A 75 2.38 -16.91 20.47
CA ARG A 75 2.02 -16.19 21.71
C ARG A 75 0.56 -16.46 22.04
N LEU A 76 0.30 -16.86 23.27
CA LEU A 76 -1.07 -16.97 23.76
C LEU A 76 -1.61 -15.58 24.15
N PRO A 77 -2.92 -15.34 24.01
CA PRO A 77 -3.54 -14.08 24.41
C PRO A 77 -3.72 -13.99 25.93
N LYS A 78 -2.60 -14.11 26.67
CA LYS A 78 -2.57 -14.10 28.13
C LYS A 78 -1.70 -12.97 28.67
N VAL A 79 -2.09 -12.41 29.79
CA VAL A 79 -1.35 -11.33 30.48
C VAL A 79 0.03 -11.79 30.97
N SER A 80 0.20 -13.08 31.26
CA SER A 80 1.48 -13.66 31.70
C SER A 80 2.53 -13.85 30.60
N GLU A 81 2.12 -13.75 29.34
CA GLU A 81 3.00 -13.84 28.18
C GLU A 81 3.83 -12.55 27.99
N PRO A 82 4.96 -12.61 27.28
CA PRO A 82 5.68 -11.41 26.91
C PRO A 82 4.81 -10.47 26.06
N PHE A 83 4.93 -9.16 26.27
CA PHE A 83 4.13 -8.16 25.56
C PHE A 83 4.37 -8.21 24.05
N SER A 84 3.26 -8.23 23.30
CA SER A 84 3.22 -7.97 21.86
C SER A 84 1.95 -7.24 21.46
N ALA A 85 2.08 -6.29 20.54
CA ALA A 85 0.98 -5.49 20.02
C ALA A 85 1.23 -5.08 18.57
N LEU A 86 0.18 -4.81 17.81
CA LEU A 86 0.22 -4.29 16.45
C LEU A 86 -0.37 -2.88 16.42
N ALA A 87 0.40 -1.92 15.92
CA ALA A 87 -0.06 -0.58 15.63
C ALA A 87 -0.84 -0.59 14.31
N PHE A 88 -2.17 -0.54 14.37
CA PHE A 88 -3.02 -0.70 13.19
C PHE A 88 -3.53 0.61 12.61
N LYS A 89 -3.38 1.73 13.33
CA LYS A 89 -3.80 3.05 12.86
C LYS A 89 -2.99 4.15 13.54
N ILE A 90 -2.54 5.11 12.74
CA ILE A 90 -1.99 6.38 13.23
C ILE A 90 -3.04 7.47 12.98
N ALA A 91 -3.20 8.38 13.93
CA ALA A 91 -4.03 9.56 13.79
C ALA A 91 -3.28 10.78 14.33
N THR A 92 -3.54 11.93 13.75
CA THR A 92 -2.99 13.21 14.25
C THR A 92 -4.05 13.91 15.08
N ASP A 93 -3.76 14.10 16.35
CA ASP A 93 -4.61 14.85 17.27
C ASP A 93 -4.05 16.28 17.43
N PRO A 94 -4.91 17.34 17.36
CA PRO A 94 -4.45 18.72 17.48
C PRO A 94 -3.78 19.06 18.82
N TYR A 95 -4.10 18.32 19.90
CA TYR A 95 -3.66 18.62 21.25
C TYR A 95 -2.51 17.75 21.73
N VAL A 96 -2.54 16.45 21.39
CA VAL A 96 -1.53 15.48 21.85
C VAL A 96 -0.56 15.06 20.78
N GLY A 97 -0.76 15.49 19.55
CA GLY A 97 0.09 15.19 18.41
C GLY A 97 -0.20 13.79 17.82
N ARG A 98 0.86 13.02 17.55
CA ARG A 98 0.72 11.68 16.96
C ARG A 98 0.14 10.70 17.97
N LEU A 99 -0.99 10.10 17.63
CA LEU A 99 -1.72 9.12 18.41
C LEU A 99 -1.69 7.77 17.66
N ALA A 100 -1.01 6.78 18.20
CA ALA A 100 -0.97 5.45 17.62
C ALA A 100 -1.97 4.54 18.31
N PHE A 101 -2.91 3.98 17.52
CA PHE A 101 -3.85 2.96 17.97
C PHE A 101 -3.21 1.59 17.81
N PHE A 102 -3.23 0.80 18.84
CA PHE A 102 -2.66 -0.54 18.83
C PHE A 102 -3.55 -1.55 19.54
N ARG A 103 -3.50 -2.79 19.09
CA ARG A 103 -4.11 -3.93 19.73
C ARG A 103 -3.06 -4.76 20.42
N VAL A 104 -3.28 -5.05 21.70
CA VAL A 104 -2.41 -5.94 22.47
C VAL A 104 -2.83 -7.39 22.20
N TYR A 105 -1.89 -8.20 21.75
CA TYR A 105 -2.12 -9.61 21.47
C TYR A 105 -1.64 -10.52 22.60
N SER A 106 -0.61 -10.13 23.32
CA SER A 106 -0.12 -10.86 24.49
C SER A 106 0.51 -9.92 25.50
N GLY A 107 0.54 -10.35 26.75
CA GLY A 107 1.19 -9.63 27.83
C GLY A 107 0.43 -8.41 28.32
N ARG A 108 1.16 -7.54 28.99
CA ARG A 108 0.70 -6.27 29.58
C ARG A 108 1.69 -5.16 29.30
N LEU A 109 1.19 -3.98 29.10
CA LEU A 109 1.98 -2.75 28.91
C LEU A 109 1.56 -1.70 29.94
N ASP A 110 2.50 -1.21 30.74
CA ASP A 110 2.28 -0.13 31.68
C ASP A 110 2.67 1.23 31.08
N ALA A 111 1.91 2.27 31.42
CA ALA A 111 2.23 3.63 31.00
C ALA A 111 3.60 4.07 31.55
N GLY A 112 4.37 4.81 30.76
CA GLY A 112 5.74 5.21 31.10
C GLY A 112 6.82 4.18 30.79
N SER A 113 6.45 2.95 30.39
CA SER A 113 7.37 1.87 30.05
C SER A 113 7.96 2.02 28.64
N TYR A 114 8.85 1.10 28.29
CA TYR A 114 9.51 1.04 26.99
C TYR A 114 9.11 -0.22 26.23
N VAL A 115 8.98 -0.09 24.92
CA VAL A 115 8.75 -1.19 23.98
C VAL A 115 9.77 -1.14 22.84
N LEU A 116 9.98 -2.26 22.18
CA LEU A 116 10.78 -2.36 20.96
C LEU A 116 9.84 -2.22 19.75
N ASN A 117 10.13 -1.28 18.86
CA ASN A 117 9.54 -1.26 17.51
C ASN A 117 10.39 -2.17 16.62
N ASN A 118 9.85 -3.31 16.21
CA ASN A 118 10.62 -4.32 15.48
C ASN A 118 10.97 -3.92 14.04
N ARG A 119 10.26 -2.96 13.43
CA ARG A 119 10.59 -2.44 12.09
C ARG A 119 11.85 -1.58 12.11
N SER A 120 11.94 -0.65 13.06
CA SER A 120 13.04 0.32 13.13
C SER A 120 14.15 -0.13 14.09
N ASP A 121 13.96 -1.25 14.80
CA ASP A 121 14.83 -1.74 15.88
C ASP A 121 15.10 -0.69 16.98
N ASN A 122 14.16 0.25 17.13
CA ASN A 122 14.25 1.35 18.08
C ASN A 122 13.45 1.08 19.33
N ARG A 123 14.02 1.52 20.45
CA ARG A 123 13.35 1.53 21.74
C ARG A 123 12.46 2.76 21.83
N GLU A 124 11.14 2.54 21.95
CA GLU A 124 10.13 3.60 22.03
C GLU A 124 9.59 3.71 23.46
N ARG A 125 9.43 4.93 23.96
CA ARG A 125 8.83 5.20 25.27
C ARG A 125 7.36 5.50 25.14
N ILE A 126 6.51 4.72 25.78
CA ILE A 126 5.07 4.94 25.86
C ILE A 126 4.78 5.92 27.01
N SER A 127 4.61 7.19 26.67
CA SER A 127 4.43 8.23 27.70
C SER A 127 3.08 8.11 28.41
N ARG A 128 2.00 7.92 27.64
CA ARG A 128 0.63 7.77 28.15
C ARG A 128 -0.13 6.78 27.29
N ILE A 129 -1.03 6.05 27.92
CA ILE A 129 -1.96 5.14 27.26
C ILE A 129 -3.36 5.68 27.46
N TYR A 130 -4.17 5.65 26.42
CA TYR A 130 -5.55 6.11 26.45
C TYR A 130 -6.50 4.99 26.02
N GLN A 131 -7.59 4.85 26.78
CA GLN A 131 -8.78 4.18 26.29
C GLN A 131 -9.66 5.22 25.62
N MET A 132 -9.87 5.04 24.33
CA MET A 132 -10.64 5.99 23.52
C MET A 132 -12.13 5.71 23.60
N HIS A 133 -12.89 6.75 23.84
CA HIS A 133 -14.35 6.71 23.78
C HIS A 133 -14.86 7.91 22.98
N SER A 134 -15.20 7.68 21.71
CA SER A 134 -15.45 8.78 20.76
C SER A 134 -14.26 9.74 20.72
N ASN A 135 -14.45 11.03 20.99
CA ASN A 135 -13.40 12.06 21.06
C ASN A 135 -12.78 12.20 22.47
N LYS A 136 -13.21 11.38 23.44
CA LYS A 136 -12.67 11.44 24.79
C LYS A 136 -11.49 10.49 24.94
N GLN A 137 -10.42 11.03 25.51
CA GLN A 137 -9.18 10.32 25.81
C GLN A 137 -9.14 10.04 27.31
N ASN A 138 -9.49 8.82 27.70
CA ASN A 138 -9.42 8.41 29.11
C ASN A 138 -8.03 7.80 29.37
N ALA A 139 -7.20 8.51 30.13
CA ALA A 139 -5.88 7.98 30.49
C ALA A 139 -6.03 6.74 31.38
N ILE A 140 -5.25 5.70 31.05
CA ILE A 140 -5.18 4.44 31.81
C ILE A 140 -3.73 4.15 32.17
N ASP A 141 -3.53 3.47 33.29
CA ASP A 141 -2.20 3.15 33.80
C ASP A 141 -1.57 1.95 33.09
N TYR A 142 -2.38 1.05 32.58
CA TYR A 142 -1.93 -0.12 31.83
C TYR A 142 -2.99 -0.62 30.85
N ILE A 143 -2.55 -1.49 29.94
CA ILE A 143 -3.38 -2.19 28.96
C ILE A 143 -2.91 -3.64 28.85
N GLU A 144 -3.83 -4.58 28.61
CA GLU A 144 -3.58 -6.02 28.65
C GLU A 144 -3.96 -6.72 27.35
N ALA A 145 -3.57 -7.99 27.23
CA ALA A 145 -3.88 -8.84 26.09
C ALA A 145 -5.37 -8.84 25.75
N GLY A 146 -5.72 -8.59 24.51
CA GLY A 146 -7.09 -8.49 24.01
C GLY A 146 -7.62 -7.07 23.88
N ASP A 147 -7.05 -6.11 24.62
CA ASP A 147 -7.47 -4.72 24.60
C ASP A 147 -6.98 -3.95 23.38
N ILE A 148 -7.71 -2.89 23.03
CA ILE A 148 -7.33 -1.86 22.07
C ILE A 148 -7.15 -0.54 22.81
N GLY A 149 -5.98 0.05 22.67
CA GLY A 149 -5.66 1.36 23.22
C GLY A 149 -5.04 2.29 22.22
N ALA A 150 -4.82 3.52 22.65
CA ALA A 150 -4.06 4.51 21.92
C ALA A 150 -2.92 5.05 22.78
N ALA A 151 -1.78 5.30 22.20
CA ALA A 151 -0.65 5.84 22.96
C ALA A 151 0.02 7.02 22.23
N VAL A 152 0.67 7.86 23.02
CA VAL A 152 1.46 8.98 22.58
C VAL A 152 2.90 8.86 23.06
N GLY A 153 3.81 9.54 22.38
CA GLY A 153 5.22 9.58 22.74
C GLY A 153 6.13 8.82 21.80
N PHE A 154 5.57 8.14 20.81
CA PHE A 154 6.34 7.48 19.75
C PHE A 154 7.10 8.50 18.90
N LYS A 155 8.36 8.19 18.59
CA LYS A 155 9.20 8.99 17.69
C LYS A 155 9.07 8.52 16.24
N ASP A 156 9.12 7.20 16.04
CA ASP A 156 9.05 6.58 14.73
C ASP A 156 8.11 5.37 14.78
N ILE A 157 6.83 5.63 14.59
CA ILE A 157 5.78 4.59 14.50
C ILE A 157 5.02 4.75 13.20
N LYS A 158 4.74 3.63 12.54
CA LYS A 158 3.91 3.55 11.32
C LYS A 158 2.78 2.54 11.51
N THR A 159 1.75 2.70 10.69
CA THR A 159 0.68 1.69 10.60
C THR A 159 1.26 0.36 10.13
N GLY A 160 0.97 -0.74 10.84
CA GLY A 160 1.55 -2.06 10.59
C GLY A 160 2.76 -2.40 11.46
N ASP A 161 3.30 -1.45 12.25
CA ASP A 161 4.44 -1.73 13.11
C ASP A 161 4.07 -2.67 14.25
N THR A 162 4.93 -3.67 14.49
CA THR A 162 4.82 -4.53 15.66
C THR A 162 5.63 -3.97 16.82
N LEU A 163 4.96 -3.82 17.95
CA LEU A 163 5.55 -3.43 19.23
C LEU A 163 5.71 -4.67 20.10
N SER A 164 6.87 -4.89 20.66
CA SER A 164 7.15 -6.06 21.50
C SER A 164 8.01 -5.75 22.72
N SER A 165 8.11 -6.74 23.60
CA SER A 165 9.08 -6.72 24.69
C SER A 165 10.51 -6.82 24.15
N GLU A 166 11.42 -5.98 24.64
CA GLU A 166 12.83 -5.99 24.23
C GLU A 166 13.52 -7.36 24.42
N LYS A 167 13.16 -8.09 25.48
CA LYS A 167 13.76 -9.39 25.80
C LYS A 167 13.22 -10.54 24.95
N HIS A 168 12.02 -10.37 24.43
CA HIS A 168 11.33 -11.41 23.66
C HIS A 168 10.69 -10.79 22.42
N PRO A 169 11.50 -10.37 21.43
CA PRO A 169 11.00 -9.74 20.23
C PRO A 169 10.21 -10.73 19.37
N ILE A 170 9.16 -10.23 18.74
CA ILE A 170 8.32 -10.95 17.78
C ILE A 170 7.83 -9.98 16.74
N VAL A 171 7.82 -10.37 15.49
CA VAL A 171 7.19 -9.65 14.38
C VAL A 171 5.88 -10.35 14.08
N LEU A 172 4.78 -9.65 14.30
CA LEU A 172 3.44 -10.11 13.92
C LEU A 172 3.25 -9.92 12.41
N GLU A 173 2.21 -10.52 11.86
CA GLU A 173 1.90 -10.38 10.44
C GLU A 173 1.88 -8.90 10.02
N SER A 174 2.67 -8.56 9.00
CA SER A 174 2.72 -7.20 8.46
C SER A 174 1.51 -6.95 7.57
N MET A 175 0.85 -5.80 7.76
CA MET A 175 -0.17 -5.34 6.83
C MET A 175 0.49 -4.94 5.51
N VAL A 176 0.03 -5.53 4.40
CA VAL A 176 0.45 -5.15 3.05
C VAL A 176 -0.51 -4.09 2.53
N PHE A 177 0.01 -2.94 2.19
CA PHE A 177 -0.75 -1.85 1.58
C PHE A 177 -0.42 -1.80 0.09
N PRO A 178 -1.44 -1.70 -0.79
CA PRO A 178 -1.19 -1.57 -2.22
C PRO A 178 -0.58 -0.20 -2.53
N ASP A 179 0.22 -0.15 -3.60
CA ASP A 179 0.76 1.11 -4.11
C ASP A 179 -0.36 2.01 -4.64
N PRO A 180 -0.21 3.33 -4.53
CA PRO A 180 -1.12 4.28 -5.17
C PRO A 180 -1.18 4.07 -6.68
N VAL A 181 -2.36 4.30 -7.26
CA VAL A 181 -2.61 4.06 -8.70
C VAL A 181 -3.01 5.32 -9.47
N ILE A 182 -3.25 6.42 -8.80
CA ILE A 182 -3.62 7.71 -9.40
C ILE A 182 -2.87 8.84 -8.70
N GLY A 183 -2.40 9.82 -9.47
CA GLY A 183 -1.72 11.00 -8.97
C GLY A 183 -2.44 12.29 -9.40
N VAL A 184 -2.40 13.31 -8.54
CA VAL A 184 -2.93 14.66 -8.80
C VAL A 184 -1.92 15.68 -8.33
N ALA A 185 -1.56 16.62 -9.20
CA ALA A 185 -0.75 17.77 -8.80
C ALA A 185 -1.58 18.71 -7.93
N VAL A 186 -1.02 19.17 -6.83
CA VAL A 186 -1.66 20.12 -5.91
C VAL A 186 -0.76 21.33 -5.67
N GLU A 187 -1.34 22.51 -5.75
CA GLU A 187 -0.65 23.77 -5.49
C GLU A 187 -1.42 24.59 -4.47
N PRO A 188 -0.77 25.19 -3.47
CA PRO A 188 -1.46 26.05 -2.52
C PRO A 188 -1.91 27.32 -3.24
N LYS A 189 -3.11 27.83 -2.93
CA LYS A 189 -3.62 29.06 -3.53
C LYS A 189 -2.81 30.30 -3.13
N THR A 190 -2.13 30.26 -1.99
CA THR A 190 -1.30 31.36 -1.51
C THR A 190 0.12 30.91 -1.17
N LYS A 191 1.11 31.79 -1.43
CA LYS A 191 2.51 31.50 -1.06
C LYS A 191 2.72 31.28 0.44
N ALA A 192 1.89 31.89 1.28
CA ALA A 192 1.94 31.73 2.74
C ALA A 192 1.52 30.33 3.21
N ASP A 193 0.82 29.58 2.38
CA ASP A 193 0.32 28.26 2.73
C ASP A 193 1.23 27.10 2.25
N VAL A 194 2.37 27.39 1.59
CA VAL A 194 3.31 26.37 1.11
C VAL A 194 3.82 25.50 2.27
N ASP A 195 4.32 26.12 3.34
CA ASP A 195 4.84 25.38 4.50
C ASP A 195 3.72 24.61 5.23
N LYS A 196 2.53 25.20 5.32
CA LYS A 196 1.37 24.55 5.92
C LYS A 196 0.91 23.34 5.10
N LEU A 197 0.93 23.45 3.76
CA LEU A 197 0.61 22.34 2.85
C LEU A 197 1.59 21.19 3.07
N GLY A 198 2.89 21.46 3.08
CA GLY A 198 3.91 20.42 3.31
C GLY A 198 3.71 19.70 4.65
N MET A 199 3.47 20.46 5.74
CA MET A 199 3.19 19.88 7.05
C MET A 199 1.88 19.06 7.07
N ALA A 200 0.82 19.55 6.43
CA ALA A 200 -0.47 18.87 6.38
C ALA A 200 -0.38 17.57 5.58
N LEU A 201 0.24 17.61 4.40
CA LEU A 201 0.45 16.42 3.56
C LEU A 201 1.32 15.38 4.26
N GLY A 202 2.39 15.80 4.96
CA GLY A 202 3.22 14.89 5.76
C GLY A 202 2.41 14.15 6.83
N LYS A 203 1.54 14.86 7.55
CA LYS A 203 0.66 14.26 8.57
C LYS A 203 -0.35 13.28 7.95
N LEU A 204 -0.95 13.65 6.82
CA LEU A 204 -1.91 12.77 6.12
C LEU A 204 -1.24 11.50 5.60
N ALA A 205 0.00 11.60 5.10
CA ALA A 205 0.79 10.44 4.67
C ALA A 205 1.24 9.53 5.83
N GLU A 206 1.39 10.07 7.04
CA GLU A 206 1.63 9.26 8.24
C GLU A 206 0.38 8.48 8.68
N GLU A 207 -0.82 9.05 8.45
CA GLU A 207 -2.09 8.41 8.82
C GLU A 207 -2.52 7.32 7.84
N ASP A 208 -2.25 7.52 6.54
CA ASP A 208 -2.70 6.63 5.47
C ASP A 208 -1.51 6.10 4.65
N PRO A 209 -1.14 4.83 4.82
CA PRO A 209 -0.02 4.22 4.10
C PRO A 209 -0.25 4.11 2.58
N THR A 210 -1.51 4.18 2.11
CA THR A 210 -1.86 4.15 0.68
C THR A 210 -1.81 5.52 0.02
N PHE A 211 -1.57 6.57 0.81
CA PHE A 211 -1.42 7.94 0.36
C PHE A 211 0.07 8.32 0.31
N GLN A 212 0.53 8.79 -0.83
CA GLN A 212 1.91 9.22 -1.04
C GLN A 212 1.98 10.67 -1.51
N VAL A 213 3.06 11.33 -1.14
CA VAL A 213 3.37 12.69 -1.56
C VAL A 213 4.75 12.70 -2.18
N LYS A 214 4.84 13.15 -3.42
CA LYS A 214 6.11 13.31 -4.14
C LYS A 214 6.20 14.76 -4.64
N THR A 215 7.39 15.34 -4.59
CA THR A 215 7.67 16.59 -5.31
C THR A 215 8.37 16.21 -6.60
N ASP A 216 7.81 16.59 -7.72
CA ASP A 216 8.45 16.42 -9.02
C ASP A 216 9.63 17.40 -9.12
N GLU A 217 10.83 16.87 -9.23
CA GLU A 217 12.07 17.67 -9.27
C GLU A 217 12.17 18.52 -10.55
N ALA A 218 11.53 18.08 -11.64
CA ALA A 218 11.58 18.78 -12.92
C ALA A 218 10.62 19.99 -12.93
N SER A 219 9.39 19.81 -12.48
CA SER A 219 8.37 20.88 -12.49
C SER A 219 8.28 21.65 -11.16
N GLY A 220 8.86 21.11 -10.08
CA GLY A 220 8.70 21.62 -8.72
C GLY A 220 7.29 21.46 -8.14
N GLN A 221 6.40 20.76 -8.83
CA GLN A 221 5.03 20.53 -8.39
C GLN A 221 4.95 19.45 -7.30
N THR A 222 4.02 19.64 -6.37
CA THR A 222 3.69 18.60 -5.39
C THR A 222 2.60 17.71 -5.95
N VAL A 223 2.92 16.43 -6.15
CA VAL A 223 1.97 15.40 -6.59
C VAL A 223 1.55 14.56 -5.39
N ILE A 224 0.24 14.44 -5.20
CA ILE A 224 -0.38 13.53 -4.23
C ILE A 224 -0.91 12.31 -4.96
N SER A 225 -0.57 11.13 -4.48
CA SER A 225 -0.97 9.86 -5.10
C SER A 225 -1.80 9.01 -4.14
N GLY A 226 -2.80 8.30 -4.65
CA GLY A 226 -3.74 7.50 -3.86
C GLY A 226 -4.43 6.40 -4.64
N MET A 227 -5.38 5.72 -3.99
CA MET A 227 -6.06 4.54 -4.53
C MET A 227 -7.20 4.84 -5.50
N GLY A 228 -7.53 6.10 -5.72
CA GLY A 228 -8.58 6.52 -6.64
C GLY A 228 -8.98 7.98 -6.48
N GLU A 229 -9.81 8.47 -7.40
CA GLU A 229 -10.27 9.86 -7.47
C GLU A 229 -10.96 10.30 -6.17
N LEU A 230 -11.91 9.50 -5.67
CA LEU A 230 -12.61 9.79 -4.42
C LEU A 230 -11.66 9.85 -3.21
N HIS A 231 -10.63 9.00 -3.19
CA HIS A 231 -9.64 9.02 -2.11
C HIS A 231 -8.91 10.37 -2.08
N LEU A 232 -8.42 10.84 -3.24
CA LEU A 232 -7.72 12.12 -3.33
C LEU A 232 -8.64 13.33 -3.06
N ASP A 233 -9.91 13.26 -3.49
CA ASP A 233 -10.91 14.28 -3.17
C ASP A 233 -11.14 14.41 -1.66
N ILE A 234 -11.20 13.27 -0.94
CA ILE A 234 -11.32 13.26 0.52
C ILE A 234 -10.07 13.89 1.17
N ILE A 235 -8.87 13.57 0.69
CA ILE A 235 -7.62 14.15 1.18
C ILE A 235 -7.63 15.67 1.01
N VAL A 236 -8.04 16.17 -0.16
CA VAL A 236 -8.12 17.61 -0.43
C VAL A 236 -9.20 18.28 0.42
N ASP A 237 -10.33 17.64 0.64
CA ASP A 237 -11.36 18.15 1.54
C ASP A 237 -10.86 18.22 2.99
N ARG A 238 -10.06 17.24 3.45
CA ARG A 238 -9.39 17.26 4.75
C ARG A 238 -8.37 18.39 4.86
N LEU A 239 -7.57 18.65 3.81
CA LEU A 239 -6.65 19.81 3.78
C LEU A 239 -7.41 21.12 4.06
N ARG A 240 -8.58 21.30 3.43
CA ARG A 240 -9.43 22.48 3.61
C ARG A 240 -10.06 22.53 5.01
N ARG A 241 -10.69 21.45 5.46
CA ARG A 241 -11.47 21.46 6.71
C ARG A 241 -10.61 21.39 7.96
N GLU A 242 -9.60 20.51 7.98
CA GLU A 242 -8.78 20.26 9.18
C GLU A 242 -7.59 21.22 9.26
N PHE A 243 -6.87 21.40 8.15
CA PHE A 243 -5.63 22.18 8.13
C PHE A 243 -5.80 23.64 7.66
N LYS A 244 -7.01 23.99 7.16
CA LYS A 244 -7.30 25.35 6.64
C LYS A 244 -6.38 25.75 5.49
N VAL A 245 -6.01 24.80 4.64
CA VAL A 245 -5.20 25.02 3.44
C VAL A 245 -6.08 24.78 2.20
N GLU A 246 -6.17 25.80 1.36
CA GLU A 246 -6.84 25.68 0.06
C GLU A 246 -5.82 25.41 -1.03
N VAL A 247 -6.13 24.43 -1.90
CA VAL A 247 -5.28 24.03 -3.01
C VAL A 247 -6.02 24.11 -4.35
N ASN A 248 -5.27 24.34 -5.42
CA ASN A 248 -5.69 24.07 -6.79
C ASN A 248 -5.28 22.62 -7.11
N GLN A 249 -6.15 21.91 -7.80
CA GLN A 249 -5.92 20.55 -8.25
C GLN A 249 -5.67 20.54 -9.75
N GLY A 250 -4.65 19.79 -10.18
CA GLY A 250 -4.44 19.43 -11.58
C GLY A 250 -5.41 18.35 -12.03
N GLN A 251 -5.27 17.91 -13.28
CA GLN A 251 -6.02 16.76 -13.80
C GLN A 251 -5.46 15.46 -13.20
N PRO A 252 -6.32 14.49 -12.85
CA PRO A 252 -5.87 13.19 -12.41
C PRO A 252 -5.05 12.48 -13.48
N GLN A 253 -3.95 11.89 -13.09
CA GLN A 253 -3.09 11.08 -13.95
C GLN A 253 -2.96 9.66 -13.41
N VAL A 254 -2.95 8.70 -14.30
CA VAL A 254 -2.74 7.29 -13.95
C VAL A 254 -1.26 7.06 -13.69
N GLU A 255 -0.96 6.40 -12.59
CA GLU A 255 0.39 5.93 -12.28
C GLU A 255 0.69 4.67 -13.12
N TYR A 256 1.34 4.87 -14.26
CA TYR A 256 1.84 3.76 -15.08
C TYR A 256 3.12 3.19 -14.47
N LYS A 257 3.41 1.95 -14.79
CA LYS A 257 4.69 1.30 -14.49
C LYS A 257 5.33 0.78 -15.77
N GLU A 258 6.60 0.39 -15.69
CA GLU A 258 7.27 -0.33 -16.76
C GLU A 258 7.57 -1.77 -16.31
N SER A 259 7.66 -2.69 -17.27
CA SER A 259 8.06 -4.08 -16.99
C SER A 259 8.86 -4.62 -18.16
N LEU A 260 9.65 -5.66 -17.92
CA LEU A 260 10.40 -6.38 -18.93
C LEU A 260 9.60 -7.59 -19.39
N THR A 261 9.71 -7.96 -20.69
CA THR A 261 9.01 -9.13 -21.23
C THR A 261 9.92 -10.26 -21.62
N GLN A 262 11.20 -10.00 -21.82
CA GLN A 262 12.18 -10.98 -22.28
C GLN A 262 13.50 -10.88 -21.48
N SER A 263 14.26 -11.96 -21.52
CA SER A 263 15.63 -11.99 -21.00
C SER A 263 16.59 -11.39 -22.03
N ALA A 264 17.56 -10.61 -21.60
CA ALA A 264 18.63 -10.06 -22.42
C ALA A 264 19.98 -10.13 -21.69
N ASP A 265 20.99 -10.61 -22.42
CA ASP A 265 22.39 -10.55 -21.96
C ASP A 265 23.03 -9.23 -22.39
N HIS A 266 23.75 -8.60 -21.48
CA HIS A 266 24.43 -7.34 -21.76
C HIS A 266 25.81 -7.28 -21.08
N ARG A 267 26.73 -6.60 -21.76
CA ARG A 267 28.03 -6.22 -21.21
C ARG A 267 28.18 -4.72 -21.30
N GLU A 268 28.53 -4.09 -20.20
CA GLU A 268 28.80 -2.65 -20.12
C GLU A 268 30.21 -2.40 -19.58
N THR A 269 30.96 -1.60 -20.31
CA THR A 269 32.28 -1.19 -19.91
C THR A 269 32.31 0.32 -19.71
N TYR A 270 32.26 0.75 -18.45
CA TYR A 270 32.37 2.16 -18.08
C TYR A 270 33.85 2.55 -17.98
N LYS A 271 34.30 3.45 -18.83
CA LYS A 271 35.64 4.00 -18.81
C LYS A 271 35.60 5.52 -18.98
N LYS A 272 36.18 6.23 -18.00
CA LYS A 272 36.33 7.68 -18.07
C LYS A 272 37.71 8.07 -17.56
N GLN A 273 38.46 8.84 -18.38
CA GLN A 273 39.79 9.29 -18.04
C GLN A 273 39.84 10.82 -18.23
N THR A 274 40.08 11.55 -17.16
CA THR A 274 40.17 13.01 -17.14
C THR A 274 41.38 13.39 -16.31
N GLY A 275 42.58 13.43 -16.90
CA GLY A 275 43.80 14.02 -16.34
C GLY A 275 44.12 13.67 -14.90
N GLY A 276 44.32 12.38 -14.56
CA GLY A 276 44.55 11.89 -13.23
C GLY A 276 44.13 10.44 -13.06
N ARG A 277 43.65 10.04 -11.86
CA ARG A 277 43.11 8.71 -11.59
C ARG A 277 41.87 8.52 -12.44
N GLY A 278 41.86 7.50 -13.31
CA GLY A 278 40.73 7.15 -14.20
C GLY A 278 39.57 6.51 -13.41
N LYS A 279 38.50 6.23 -14.15
CA LYS A 279 37.36 5.45 -13.67
C LYS A 279 37.13 4.26 -14.61
N PHE A 280 37.04 3.06 -14.04
CA PHE A 280 36.86 1.83 -14.82
C PHE A 280 35.93 0.87 -14.09
N ALA A 281 34.94 0.33 -14.81
CA ALA A 281 34.14 -0.80 -14.35
C ALA A 281 33.64 -1.57 -15.59
N ASP A 282 33.67 -2.89 -15.54
CA ASP A 282 33.17 -3.76 -16.60
C ASP A 282 32.30 -4.83 -15.97
N ILE A 283 31.06 -4.93 -16.40
CA ILE A 283 30.04 -5.84 -15.88
C ILE A 283 29.37 -6.62 -17.00
N VAL A 284 29.20 -7.92 -16.80
CA VAL A 284 28.48 -8.83 -17.69
C VAL A 284 27.33 -9.44 -16.92
N PHE A 285 26.12 -9.24 -17.38
CA PHE A 285 24.91 -9.65 -16.67
C PHE A 285 23.78 -10.02 -17.63
N THR A 286 22.79 -10.74 -17.07
CA THR A 286 21.48 -10.94 -17.70
C THR A 286 20.48 -10.12 -16.96
N ILE A 287 19.60 -9.44 -17.69
CA ILE A 287 18.39 -8.80 -17.18
C ILE A 287 17.17 -9.57 -17.69
N GLU A 288 16.23 -9.84 -16.83
CA GLU A 288 15.01 -10.59 -17.15
C GLU A 288 13.84 -10.11 -16.32
N PRO A 289 12.57 -10.41 -16.72
CA PRO A 289 11.40 -10.12 -15.88
C PRO A 289 11.57 -10.71 -14.49
N GLY A 290 11.12 -10.00 -13.47
CA GLY A 290 11.05 -10.51 -12.11
C GLY A 290 10.00 -11.59 -11.95
N GLU A 291 9.98 -12.24 -10.80
CA GLU A 291 8.96 -13.24 -10.46
C GLU A 291 7.59 -12.58 -10.31
N LYS A 292 6.55 -13.17 -10.91
CA LYS A 292 5.18 -12.63 -10.81
C LYS A 292 4.74 -12.51 -9.36
N GLY A 293 4.24 -11.33 -9.01
CA GLY A 293 3.76 -11.03 -7.66
C GLY A 293 4.83 -10.58 -6.66
N LYS A 294 6.10 -10.50 -7.09
CA LYS A 294 7.18 -9.90 -6.28
C LYS A 294 7.63 -8.59 -6.94
N ALA A 295 7.43 -7.49 -6.27
CA ALA A 295 7.93 -6.19 -6.71
C ALA A 295 9.43 -6.01 -6.37
N GLY A 296 10.10 -5.19 -7.17
CA GLY A 296 11.47 -4.77 -6.90
C GLY A 296 12.55 -5.58 -7.62
N LEU A 297 13.79 -5.45 -7.16
CA LEU A 297 14.98 -6.08 -7.76
C LEU A 297 15.29 -7.43 -7.09
N GLU A 298 15.33 -8.48 -7.89
CA GLU A 298 15.96 -9.75 -7.54
C GLU A 298 17.40 -9.74 -8.09
N PHE A 299 18.39 -9.70 -7.21
CA PHE A 299 19.80 -9.67 -7.62
C PHE A 299 20.50 -10.99 -7.33
N VAL A 300 21.02 -11.64 -8.38
CA VAL A 300 21.72 -12.91 -8.30
C VAL A 300 23.19 -12.72 -8.69
N ASN A 301 24.09 -13.10 -7.80
CA ASN A 301 25.52 -13.02 -8.06
C ASN A 301 26.10 -14.41 -8.39
N LEU A 302 26.60 -14.57 -9.61
CA LEU A 302 27.27 -15.79 -10.08
C LEU A 302 28.79 -15.64 -10.27
N ILE A 303 29.38 -14.52 -9.85
CA ILE A 303 30.80 -14.26 -10.05
C ILE A 303 31.64 -15.30 -9.30
N LYS A 304 32.56 -15.93 -10.03
CA LYS A 304 33.56 -16.87 -9.53
C LYS A 304 34.95 -16.32 -9.78
N GLY A 305 35.90 -16.53 -8.86
CA GLY A 305 37.32 -16.25 -9.10
C GLY A 305 37.79 -14.82 -8.87
N GLY A 306 36.97 -13.90 -8.34
CA GLY A 306 37.39 -12.55 -7.95
C GLY A 306 37.56 -11.55 -9.11
N ASN A 307 36.94 -11.81 -10.26
CA ASN A 307 36.94 -10.91 -11.42
C ASN A 307 36.37 -9.54 -11.11
N ILE A 308 35.38 -9.49 -10.20
CA ILE A 308 34.96 -8.26 -9.54
C ILE A 308 35.14 -8.47 -8.02
N PRO A 309 35.87 -7.58 -7.33
CA PRO A 309 36.03 -7.61 -5.86
C PRO A 309 34.64 -7.60 -5.17
N ARG A 310 34.50 -8.38 -4.11
CA ARG A 310 33.24 -8.53 -3.37
C ARG A 310 32.68 -7.20 -2.85
N GLU A 311 33.55 -6.25 -2.55
CA GLU A 311 33.20 -4.90 -2.08
C GLU A 311 32.46 -4.06 -3.12
N TYR A 312 32.57 -4.34 -4.42
CA TYR A 312 31.90 -3.59 -5.51
C TYR A 312 30.55 -4.19 -5.92
N ILE A 313 30.28 -5.45 -5.56
CA ILE A 313 29.01 -6.13 -5.92
C ILE A 313 27.78 -5.41 -5.36
N PRO A 314 27.76 -4.95 -4.09
CA PRO A 314 26.64 -4.16 -3.57
C PRO A 314 26.40 -2.84 -4.32
N SER A 315 27.47 -2.26 -4.91
CA SER A 315 27.37 -1.03 -5.70
C SER A 315 26.70 -1.28 -7.06
N VAL A 316 26.96 -2.45 -7.66
CA VAL A 316 26.24 -2.88 -8.89
C VAL A 316 24.76 -3.07 -8.61
N GLU A 317 24.42 -3.79 -7.55
CA GLU A 317 23.04 -4.00 -7.10
C GLU A 317 22.32 -2.67 -6.85
N LYS A 318 22.96 -1.76 -6.09
CA LYS A 318 22.45 -0.43 -5.83
C LYS A 318 22.20 0.35 -7.13
N GLY A 319 23.14 0.29 -8.09
CA GLY A 319 23.00 0.95 -9.38
C GLY A 319 21.77 0.49 -10.16
N PHE A 320 21.52 -0.82 -10.21
CA PHE A 320 20.28 -1.35 -10.84
C PHE A 320 19.02 -0.97 -10.06
N LYS A 321 19.03 -1.07 -8.73
CA LYS A 321 17.91 -0.70 -7.88
C LYS A 321 17.51 0.77 -8.03
N ASP A 322 18.50 1.66 -8.09
CA ASP A 322 18.23 3.09 -8.31
C ASP A 322 17.70 3.35 -9.72
N SER A 323 18.17 2.59 -10.73
CA SER A 323 17.73 2.75 -12.12
C SER A 323 16.27 2.30 -12.34
N MET A 324 15.73 1.39 -11.52
CA MET A 324 14.32 0.97 -11.58
C MET A 324 13.34 2.13 -11.39
N LYS A 325 13.75 3.15 -10.64
CA LYS A 325 12.90 4.32 -10.39
C LYS A 325 12.61 5.15 -11.65
N ASN A 326 13.40 4.95 -12.69
CA ASN A 326 13.29 5.70 -13.93
C ASN A 326 13.46 4.74 -15.13
N GLY A 327 12.37 4.18 -15.59
CA GLY A 327 12.31 3.17 -16.63
C GLY A 327 12.80 3.66 -18.00
N PRO A 328 13.13 2.73 -18.92
CA PRO A 328 13.79 3.05 -20.19
C PRO A 328 12.87 3.62 -21.27
N LEU A 329 11.52 3.52 -21.14
CA LEU A 329 10.57 3.93 -22.18
C LEU A 329 10.04 5.34 -21.94
N ALA A 330 9.42 5.56 -20.81
CA ALA A 330 8.73 6.80 -20.46
C ALA A 330 9.15 7.35 -19.08
N GLY A 331 10.11 6.69 -18.42
CA GLY A 331 10.61 7.09 -17.11
C GLY A 331 9.74 6.64 -15.94
N PHE A 332 8.76 5.77 -16.16
CA PHE A 332 7.99 5.19 -15.07
C PHE A 332 8.80 4.16 -14.29
N GLU A 333 8.44 3.94 -13.03
CA GLU A 333 9.10 2.95 -12.20
C GLU A 333 8.93 1.54 -12.78
N VAL A 334 10.04 0.77 -12.83
CA VAL A 334 9.99 -0.64 -13.22
C VAL A 334 9.50 -1.48 -12.06
N ASP A 335 8.37 -2.17 -12.25
CA ASP A 335 7.67 -2.90 -11.18
C ASP A 335 8.51 -4.03 -10.59
N SER A 336 9.08 -4.88 -11.45
CA SER A 336 9.94 -5.98 -11.02
C SER A 336 10.98 -6.32 -12.08
N MET A 337 12.18 -6.67 -11.66
CA MET A 337 13.19 -7.22 -12.54
C MET A 337 14.16 -8.13 -11.78
N LYS A 338 14.74 -9.07 -12.52
CA LYS A 338 15.82 -9.91 -12.03
C LYS A 338 17.09 -9.61 -12.80
N VAL A 339 18.18 -9.43 -12.07
CA VAL A 339 19.51 -9.20 -12.62
C VAL A 339 20.44 -10.29 -12.11
N THR A 340 21.02 -11.03 -13.06
CA THR A 340 22.04 -12.06 -12.77
C THR A 340 23.40 -11.57 -13.22
N LEU A 341 24.25 -11.19 -12.27
CA LEU A 341 25.62 -10.77 -12.54
C LEU A 341 26.49 -12.01 -12.78
N LYS A 342 26.98 -12.15 -14.03
CA LYS A 342 27.70 -13.35 -14.51
C LYS A 342 29.21 -13.22 -14.46
N ASP A 343 29.72 -12.07 -14.89
CA ASP A 343 31.18 -11.84 -15.02
C ASP A 343 31.49 -10.33 -15.02
N GLY A 344 32.73 -9.97 -15.11
CA GLY A 344 33.18 -8.60 -15.25
C GLY A 344 34.69 -8.47 -15.06
N SER A 345 35.18 -7.23 -15.03
CA SER A 345 36.56 -6.97 -14.72
C SER A 345 36.74 -5.64 -13.97
N PHE A 346 37.84 -5.52 -13.29
CA PHE A 346 38.21 -4.31 -12.55
C PHE A 346 39.66 -3.90 -12.86
N HIS A 347 39.98 -2.64 -12.63
CA HIS A 347 41.31 -2.12 -12.71
C HIS A 347 41.81 -1.73 -11.31
N PRO A 348 42.99 -2.22 -10.85
CA PRO A 348 43.46 -2.03 -9.46
C PRO A 348 43.54 -0.58 -8.99
N VAL A 349 43.73 0.38 -9.91
CA VAL A 349 43.92 1.80 -9.59
C VAL A 349 42.64 2.62 -9.92
N ASP A 350 41.94 2.28 -11.03
CA ASP A 350 40.86 3.12 -11.59
C ASP A 350 39.49 2.61 -11.24
N SER A 351 39.37 1.48 -10.55
CA SER A 351 38.06 0.97 -10.11
C SER A 351 37.73 1.43 -8.70
N ASP A 352 36.46 1.82 -8.52
CA ASP A 352 35.86 2.15 -7.23
C ASP A 352 34.37 1.79 -7.23
N SER A 353 33.76 1.82 -6.07
CA SER A 353 32.31 1.53 -5.88
C SER A 353 31.42 2.40 -6.75
N LEU A 354 31.76 3.68 -6.90
CA LEU A 354 30.99 4.61 -7.74
C LEU A 354 31.05 4.26 -9.22
N SER A 355 32.22 3.78 -9.71
CA SER A 355 32.36 3.37 -11.12
C SER A 355 31.45 2.18 -11.45
N PHE A 356 31.32 1.20 -10.54
CA PHE A 356 30.43 0.06 -10.70
C PHE A 356 28.95 0.45 -10.61
N GLU A 357 28.58 1.38 -9.72
CA GLU A 357 27.24 1.93 -9.64
C GLU A 357 26.85 2.65 -10.94
N LEU A 358 27.75 3.47 -11.48
CA LEU A 358 27.53 4.18 -12.75
C LEU A 358 27.46 3.22 -13.94
N ALA A 359 28.33 2.19 -13.99
CA ALA A 359 28.26 1.17 -15.02
C ALA A 359 26.89 0.46 -15.04
N ALA A 360 26.38 0.08 -13.88
CA ALA A 360 25.05 -0.52 -13.75
C ALA A 360 23.93 0.42 -14.21
N LYS A 361 23.99 1.71 -13.86
CA LYS A 361 23.01 2.73 -14.28
C LYS A 361 23.00 2.95 -15.80
N LEU A 362 24.18 2.99 -16.43
CA LEU A 362 24.30 3.13 -17.89
C LEU A 362 23.80 1.88 -18.61
N ALA A 363 24.24 0.72 -18.12
CA ALA A 363 23.88 -0.57 -18.68
C ALA A 363 22.36 -0.83 -18.67
N PHE A 364 21.67 -0.41 -17.60
CA PHE A 364 20.24 -0.64 -17.41
C PHE A 364 19.40 -0.16 -18.60
N LYS A 365 19.60 1.08 -19.05
CA LYS A 365 18.79 1.69 -20.09
C LYS A 365 18.88 0.91 -21.43
N THR A 366 20.07 0.44 -21.77
CA THR A 366 20.34 -0.32 -23.01
C THR A 366 19.83 -1.76 -22.87
N ALA A 367 20.14 -2.41 -21.77
CA ALA A 367 19.74 -3.80 -21.51
C ALA A 367 18.22 -3.94 -21.37
N ALA A 368 17.55 -3.01 -20.70
CA ALA A 368 16.10 -3.03 -20.52
C ALA A 368 15.34 -2.82 -21.84
N LYS A 369 15.85 -1.98 -22.75
CA LYS A 369 15.31 -1.88 -24.11
C LYS A 369 15.48 -3.18 -24.90
N ALA A 370 16.65 -3.84 -24.79
CA ALA A 370 16.88 -5.14 -25.41
C ALA A 370 15.99 -6.23 -24.84
N ALA A 371 15.63 -6.13 -23.55
CA ALA A 371 14.69 -7.01 -22.88
C ALA A 371 13.20 -6.70 -23.16
N LYS A 372 12.94 -5.85 -24.16
CA LYS A 372 11.60 -5.41 -24.57
C LYS A 372 10.76 -4.90 -23.40
N ALA A 373 11.15 -3.78 -22.87
CA ALA A 373 10.36 -3.06 -21.87
C ALA A 373 8.97 -2.68 -22.44
N VAL A 374 7.94 -2.76 -21.61
CA VAL A 374 6.54 -2.42 -21.92
C VAL A 374 5.96 -1.52 -20.84
N ILE A 375 4.96 -0.70 -21.21
CA ILE A 375 4.19 0.09 -20.26
C ILE A 375 3.10 -0.80 -19.65
N MET A 376 2.93 -0.68 -18.35
CA MET A 376 1.92 -1.38 -17.56
C MET A 376 0.91 -0.38 -17.03
N GLU A 377 -0.38 -0.70 -17.14
CA GLU A 377 -1.48 0.11 -16.62
C GLU A 377 -2.16 -0.59 -15.43
N PRO A 378 -2.65 0.15 -14.43
CA PRO A 378 -3.38 -0.43 -13.31
C PRO A 378 -4.77 -0.89 -13.75
N ILE A 379 -5.07 -2.16 -13.45
CA ILE A 379 -6.37 -2.79 -13.67
C ILE A 379 -7.15 -2.78 -12.36
N MET A 380 -8.39 -2.31 -12.42
CA MET A 380 -9.28 -2.23 -11.29
C MET A 380 -10.29 -3.36 -11.35
N LYS A 381 -10.49 -4.04 -10.22
CA LYS A 381 -11.58 -4.97 -10.00
C LYS A 381 -12.84 -4.16 -9.68
N LEU A 382 -13.86 -4.32 -10.50
CA LEU A 382 -15.11 -3.60 -10.40
C LEU A 382 -16.25 -4.55 -10.05
N GLU A 383 -17.08 -4.18 -9.07
CA GLU A 383 -18.35 -4.81 -8.79
C GLU A 383 -19.45 -3.75 -8.95
N VAL A 384 -20.43 -4.02 -9.80
CA VAL A 384 -21.60 -3.15 -10.02
C VAL A 384 -22.86 -3.89 -9.64
N ILE A 385 -23.65 -3.30 -8.73
CA ILE A 385 -24.96 -3.81 -8.33
C ILE A 385 -26.03 -2.95 -9.02
N THR A 386 -26.89 -3.58 -9.81
CA THR A 386 -27.85 -2.89 -10.65
C THR A 386 -29.17 -3.65 -10.77
N PRO A 387 -30.31 -2.97 -11.04
CA PRO A 387 -31.52 -3.63 -11.49
C PRO A 387 -31.29 -4.38 -12.81
N GLU A 388 -32.03 -5.47 -13.03
CA GLU A 388 -31.88 -6.32 -14.23
C GLU A 388 -32.06 -5.53 -15.53
N GLU A 389 -33.01 -4.59 -15.58
CA GLU A 389 -33.32 -3.75 -16.74
C GLU A 389 -32.14 -2.89 -17.24
N ASN A 390 -31.21 -2.50 -16.32
CA ASN A 390 -30.05 -1.66 -16.66
C ASN A 390 -28.76 -2.46 -16.90
N MET A 391 -28.77 -3.78 -16.68
CA MET A 391 -27.60 -4.63 -16.76
C MET A 391 -26.95 -4.59 -18.16
N GLY A 392 -27.76 -4.64 -19.22
CA GLY A 392 -27.28 -4.63 -20.61
C GLY A 392 -26.52 -3.35 -20.96
N ASP A 393 -27.03 -2.19 -20.55
CA ASP A 393 -26.38 -0.90 -20.80
C ASP A 393 -25.07 -0.76 -20.02
N ILE A 394 -25.05 -1.25 -18.79
CA ILE A 394 -23.84 -1.22 -17.94
C ILE A 394 -22.75 -2.13 -18.51
N VAL A 395 -23.08 -3.37 -18.91
CA VAL A 395 -22.15 -4.27 -19.56
C VAL A 395 -21.63 -3.67 -20.88
N GLY A 396 -22.50 -3.05 -21.66
CA GLY A 396 -22.13 -2.33 -22.88
C GLY A 396 -21.17 -1.16 -22.65
N ASP A 397 -21.37 -0.40 -21.57
CA ASP A 397 -20.47 0.69 -21.17
C ASP A 397 -19.12 0.16 -20.68
N LEU A 398 -19.10 -0.91 -19.87
CA LEU A 398 -17.86 -1.55 -19.42
C LEU A 398 -17.03 -2.08 -20.59
N ASN A 399 -17.65 -2.76 -21.55
CA ASN A 399 -16.95 -3.23 -22.76
C ASN A 399 -16.36 -2.07 -23.57
N ARG A 400 -17.06 -0.94 -23.65
CA ARG A 400 -16.58 0.27 -24.33
C ARG A 400 -15.36 0.87 -23.63
N ARG A 401 -15.27 0.70 -22.30
CA ARG A 401 -14.16 1.11 -21.43
C ARG A 401 -13.04 0.06 -21.35
N ARG A 402 -12.94 -0.85 -22.29
CA ARG A 402 -11.97 -1.95 -22.31
C ARG A 402 -12.11 -2.90 -21.12
N GLY A 403 -13.26 -2.88 -20.45
CA GLY A 403 -13.52 -3.77 -19.32
C GLY A 403 -13.77 -5.21 -19.76
N GLN A 404 -13.33 -6.14 -18.94
CA GLN A 404 -13.59 -7.57 -19.10
C GLN A 404 -14.54 -8.00 -18.00
N VAL A 405 -15.76 -8.40 -18.37
CA VAL A 405 -16.75 -8.92 -17.43
C VAL A 405 -16.44 -10.37 -17.11
N ASN A 406 -16.21 -10.68 -15.83
CA ASN A 406 -15.80 -12.00 -15.35
C ASN A 406 -17.00 -12.84 -14.89
N SER A 407 -17.97 -12.24 -14.19
CA SER A 407 -19.18 -12.91 -13.75
C SER A 407 -20.39 -11.97 -13.65
N MET A 408 -21.57 -12.57 -13.73
CA MET A 408 -22.83 -11.91 -13.48
C MET A 408 -23.63 -12.80 -12.53
N ASP A 409 -23.89 -12.30 -11.33
CA ASP A 409 -24.53 -13.04 -10.26
C ASP A 409 -25.89 -12.40 -9.90
N ASP A 410 -26.80 -13.19 -9.36
CA ASP A 410 -28.06 -12.70 -8.79
C ASP A 410 -27.93 -12.53 -7.28
N ARG A 411 -28.30 -11.35 -6.78
CA ARG A 411 -28.26 -11.06 -5.34
C ARG A 411 -29.52 -10.31 -4.91
N ALA A 412 -30.41 -11.01 -4.19
CA ALA A 412 -31.58 -10.42 -3.56
C ALA A 412 -32.45 -9.51 -4.48
N GLY A 413 -32.65 -9.93 -5.75
CA GLY A 413 -33.46 -9.17 -6.72
C GLY A 413 -32.70 -8.08 -7.50
N ALA A 414 -31.37 -8.02 -7.34
CA ALA A 414 -30.49 -7.20 -8.15
C ALA A 414 -29.47 -8.08 -8.88
N LYS A 415 -28.92 -7.57 -9.98
CA LYS A 415 -27.81 -8.19 -10.71
C LYS A 415 -26.50 -7.62 -10.22
N VAL A 416 -25.51 -8.48 -10.02
CA VAL A 416 -24.14 -8.10 -9.65
C VAL A 416 -23.22 -8.41 -10.82
N VAL A 417 -22.70 -7.38 -11.45
CA VAL A 417 -21.72 -7.51 -12.54
C VAL A 417 -20.33 -7.33 -11.95
N LYS A 418 -19.48 -8.34 -12.11
CA LYS A 418 -18.06 -8.28 -11.68
C LYS A 418 -17.17 -8.31 -12.91
N GLY A 419 -16.17 -7.45 -12.93
CA GLY A 419 -15.23 -7.37 -14.04
C GLY A 419 -13.94 -6.67 -13.66
N GLU A 420 -13.03 -6.62 -14.63
CA GLU A 420 -11.77 -5.91 -14.53
C GLU A 420 -11.71 -4.82 -15.61
N VAL A 421 -11.27 -3.62 -15.23
CA VAL A 421 -11.31 -2.43 -16.10
C VAL A 421 -10.03 -1.63 -15.89
N PRO A 422 -9.37 -1.11 -16.94
CA PRO A 422 -8.25 -0.19 -16.78
C PRO A 422 -8.68 1.10 -16.08
N LEU A 423 -7.90 1.57 -15.12
CA LEU A 423 -8.20 2.78 -14.35
C LEU A 423 -8.33 4.02 -15.26
N SER A 424 -7.53 4.10 -16.32
CA SER A 424 -7.57 5.21 -17.28
C SER A 424 -8.95 5.44 -17.91
N GLU A 425 -9.76 4.38 -18.05
CA GLU A 425 -11.10 4.42 -18.60
C GLU A 425 -12.21 4.71 -17.56
N MET A 426 -11.82 4.76 -16.29
CA MET A 426 -12.78 4.86 -15.18
C MET A 426 -13.02 6.27 -14.66
N PHE A 427 -12.28 7.26 -15.15
CA PHE A 427 -12.55 8.65 -14.78
C PHE A 427 -13.98 9.07 -15.19
N GLY A 428 -14.69 9.66 -14.24
CA GLY A 428 -16.10 10.05 -14.41
C GLY A 428 -17.09 8.89 -14.52
N TYR A 429 -16.67 7.63 -14.31
CA TYR A 429 -17.55 6.46 -14.41
C TYR A 429 -18.77 6.51 -13.52
N VAL A 430 -18.65 7.00 -12.29
CA VAL A 430 -19.76 7.12 -11.33
C VAL A 430 -20.89 7.97 -11.90
N THR A 431 -20.57 9.05 -12.63
CA THR A 431 -21.54 9.91 -13.29
C THR A 431 -22.21 9.18 -14.44
N SER A 432 -21.45 8.45 -15.27
CA SER A 432 -22.00 7.63 -16.36
C SER A 432 -22.93 6.53 -15.80
N LEU A 433 -22.51 5.84 -14.76
CA LEU A 433 -23.28 4.78 -14.09
C LEU A 433 -24.62 5.31 -13.55
N ARG A 434 -24.60 6.48 -12.89
CA ARG A 434 -25.82 7.15 -12.42
C ARG A 434 -26.77 7.48 -13.56
N THR A 435 -26.25 7.96 -14.69
CA THR A 435 -27.06 8.28 -15.88
C THR A 435 -27.69 7.02 -16.46
N LEU A 436 -26.90 5.95 -16.67
CA LEU A 436 -27.38 4.68 -17.24
C LEU A 436 -28.40 3.96 -16.36
N SER A 437 -28.30 4.11 -15.05
CA SER A 437 -29.16 3.40 -14.10
C SER A 437 -30.24 4.28 -13.45
N SER A 438 -30.36 5.55 -13.86
CA SER A 438 -31.22 6.53 -13.18
C SER A 438 -30.95 6.64 -11.67
N GLY A 439 -29.66 6.50 -11.29
CA GLY A 439 -29.17 6.55 -9.91
C GLY A 439 -29.41 5.28 -9.08
N ARG A 440 -29.91 4.19 -9.69
CA ARG A 440 -30.26 2.94 -8.98
C ARG A 440 -29.12 1.92 -8.90
N ALA A 441 -28.05 2.10 -9.67
CA ALA A 441 -26.88 1.24 -9.57
C ALA A 441 -25.83 1.83 -8.62
N THR A 442 -25.09 0.94 -7.98
CA THR A 442 -23.94 1.27 -7.15
C THR A 442 -22.73 0.50 -7.65
N SER A 443 -21.54 1.08 -7.51
CA SER A 443 -20.29 0.41 -7.88
C SER A 443 -19.26 0.48 -6.77
N THR A 444 -18.48 -0.58 -6.65
CA THR A 444 -17.29 -0.65 -5.82
C THR A 444 -16.11 -0.97 -6.73
N MET A 445 -15.01 -0.26 -6.55
CA MET A 445 -13.82 -0.41 -7.36
C MET A 445 -12.60 -0.54 -6.46
N GLU A 446 -11.77 -1.57 -6.73
CA GLU A 446 -10.55 -1.86 -5.98
C GLU A 446 -9.42 -2.16 -6.95
N PHE A 447 -8.17 -1.82 -6.56
CA PHE A 447 -7.01 -2.20 -7.34
C PHE A 447 -6.86 -3.73 -7.39
N SER A 448 -6.62 -4.27 -8.59
CA SER A 448 -6.38 -5.70 -8.81
C SER A 448 -4.90 -5.98 -9.07
N HIS A 449 -4.39 -5.53 -10.18
CA HIS A 449 -3.02 -5.76 -10.63
C HIS A 449 -2.61 -4.78 -11.73
N TYR A 450 -1.34 -4.81 -12.11
CA TYR A 450 -0.86 -4.14 -13.31
C TYR A 450 -0.88 -5.10 -14.51
N ALA A 451 -1.34 -4.63 -15.68
CA ALA A 451 -1.33 -5.38 -16.93
C ALA A 451 -0.68 -4.59 -18.05
N GLU A 452 -0.18 -5.28 -19.06
CA GLU A 452 0.43 -4.66 -20.23
C GLU A 452 -0.58 -3.78 -20.99
N THR A 453 -0.20 -2.55 -21.26
CA THR A 453 -1.02 -1.58 -21.99
C THR A 453 -1.03 -1.92 -23.48
N PRO A 454 -2.19 -1.85 -24.19
CA PRO A 454 -2.24 -1.99 -25.64
C PRO A 454 -1.30 -1.01 -26.35
N THR A 455 -0.69 -1.44 -27.45
CA THR A 455 0.37 -0.69 -28.17
C THR A 455 -0.05 0.73 -28.54
N ASN A 456 -1.28 0.92 -29.01
CA ASN A 456 -1.80 2.24 -29.37
C ASN A 456 -1.88 3.21 -28.19
N ILE A 457 -2.17 2.71 -27.00
CA ILE A 457 -2.24 3.52 -25.78
C ILE A 457 -0.85 3.78 -25.23
N SER A 458 0.03 2.77 -25.23
CA SER A 458 1.42 2.96 -24.79
C SER A 458 2.15 4.00 -25.63
N GLU A 459 1.94 4.01 -26.96
CA GLU A 459 2.49 5.04 -27.86
C GLU A 459 1.96 6.44 -27.50
N THR A 460 0.67 6.55 -27.18
CA THR A 460 0.07 7.82 -26.77
C THR A 460 0.67 8.31 -25.44
N VAL A 461 0.80 7.43 -24.47
CA VAL A 461 1.38 7.74 -23.15
C VAL A 461 2.83 8.21 -23.31
N ILE A 462 3.64 7.49 -24.09
CA ILE A 462 5.05 7.84 -24.34
C ILE A 462 5.15 9.20 -25.08
N SER A 463 4.32 9.42 -26.10
CA SER A 463 4.36 10.68 -26.87
C SER A 463 3.93 11.88 -26.05
N CYS A 464 2.92 11.76 -25.19
CA CYS A 464 2.49 12.85 -24.30
C CYS A 464 3.60 13.28 -23.34
N LEU A 465 4.39 12.34 -22.81
CA LEU A 465 5.49 12.64 -21.90
C LEU A 465 6.70 13.25 -22.60
N LEU A 466 7.02 12.81 -23.81
CA LEU A 466 8.09 13.42 -24.61
C LEU A 466 7.77 14.88 -24.94
N TYR A 467 6.50 15.20 -25.23
CA TYR A 467 6.07 16.57 -25.53
C TYR A 467 6.15 17.51 -24.31
N THR A 468 5.95 16.98 -23.09
CA THR A 468 6.09 17.78 -21.87
C THR A 468 7.55 18.00 -21.49
N SER A 469 8.46 17.08 -21.80
CA SER A 469 9.91 17.26 -21.57
C SER A 469 10.54 18.26 -22.54
N ASP A 470 10.16 18.23 -23.81
CA ASP A 470 10.64 19.18 -24.81
C ASP A 470 10.13 20.61 -24.55
N ALA A 471 8.89 20.76 -24.08
CA ALA A 471 8.33 22.07 -23.71
C ALA A 471 8.98 22.67 -22.44
N ALA A 472 9.51 21.83 -21.56
CA ALA A 472 10.25 22.30 -20.38
C ALA A 472 11.68 22.75 -20.75
N ASP A 473 12.32 22.11 -21.72
CA ASP A 473 13.65 22.50 -22.23
C ASP A 473 13.61 23.79 -23.08
N GLU A 474 12.53 24.03 -23.85
CA GLU A 474 12.36 25.28 -24.59
C GLU A 474 12.07 26.49 -23.68
N GLY A 475 11.54 26.30 -22.47
CA GLY A 475 11.27 27.36 -21.48
C GLY A 475 12.52 27.90 -20.78
N LEU A 476 13.69 27.26 -20.91
CA LEU A 476 14.96 27.67 -20.27
C LEU A 476 15.93 28.40 -21.23
N GLY A 477 15.47 28.78 -22.41
CA GLY A 477 16.21 29.65 -23.31
C GLY A 477 16.33 31.06 -22.73
N VAL A 478 17.26 31.26 -21.81
CA VAL A 478 17.71 32.61 -21.40
C VAL A 478 18.76 33.03 -22.39
N ASP A 479 18.45 34.03 -23.22
CA ASP A 479 19.41 34.80 -23.99
C ASP A 479 20.52 35.33 -23.05
N LEU A 480 21.75 34.95 -23.34
CA LEU A 480 22.97 35.60 -22.86
C LEU A 480 23.44 36.61 -23.91
#